data_1b02dcbe5e777c0f4e0971b44faeba1e
#
_entry.id   1b02dcbe5e777c0f4e0971b44faeba1e
#
_cell.length_a   1.000
_cell.length_b   1.000
_cell.length_c   1.000
_cell.angle_alpha   90.00
_cell.angle_beta   90.00
_cell.angle_gamma   90.00
#
_symmetry.space_group_name_H-M   'P 1'
#
loop_
_entity.id
_entity.type
_entity.pdbx_description
1 polymer ?
#
loop_
_entity_poly.entity_id
_entity_poly.type
_entity_poly.pdbx_seq_one_letter_code
_entity_poly.pdbx_strand_id
1 'polypeptide(L)'
;MPLHLIKLAVGCESVRELKGWVAERIRTAKKKGLPPHHIHITRMTPKRIEELLDGGSLYWVIRGEIAAREKMVAIEPFRDSEGIGRCRLVMQPKVIAVLPRPMRAFQGWRYFADNDVPPDLKSAGAGIAEMPEPLRRELRELGLL
;
A
#
# COMPACT_ATOMS: atom_id res chain seq x y z
N MET A 1 -5.78 -9.36 -16.40
CA MET A 1 -4.96 -8.29 -15.81
C MET A 1 -5.35 -8.09 -14.36
N PRO A 2 -4.41 -7.93 -13.44
CA PRO A 2 -4.77 -7.67 -12.05
C PRO A 2 -5.44 -6.30 -11.92
N LEU A 3 -6.32 -6.21 -10.94
CA LEU A 3 -6.88 -4.93 -10.50
C LEU A 3 -6.24 -4.60 -9.16
N HIS A 4 -6.07 -3.33 -8.89
CA HIS A 4 -5.45 -2.86 -7.64
C HIS A 4 -6.41 -1.97 -6.86
N LEU A 5 -6.04 -1.66 -5.63
CA LEU A 5 -6.68 -0.63 -4.83
C LEU A 5 -5.66 0.48 -4.56
N ILE A 6 -6.18 1.68 -4.31
CA ILE A 6 -5.38 2.83 -3.91
C ILE A 6 -6.03 3.47 -2.69
N LYS A 7 -5.24 3.85 -1.69
CA LYS A 7 -5.73 4.40 -0.45
C LYS A 7 -4.71 5.36 0.17
N LEU A 8 -5.22 6.37 0.87
CA LEU A 8 -4.39 7.29 1.63
C LEU A 8 -3.85 6.62 2.89
N ALA A 9 -2.55 6.72 3.13
CA ALA A 9 -1.92 6.27 4.38
C ALA A 9 -2.02 7.40 5.41
N VAL A 10 -3.14 7.45 6.11
CA VAL A 10 -3.44 8.52 7.06
C VAL A 10 -2.41 8.56 8.19
N GLY A 11 -1.84 9.74 8.43
CA GLY A 11 -0.85 9.94 9.48
C GLY A 11 0.56 9.47 9.14
N CYS A 12 0.76 8.92 7.93
CA CYS A 12 2.06 8.45 7.50
C CYS A 12 2.80 9.55 6.74
N GLU A 13 4.07 9.75 7.08
CA GLU A 13 4.90 10.82 6.51
C GLU A 13 5.91 10.34 5.48
N SER A 14 6.21 9.03 5.46
CA SER A 14 7.23 8.48 4.56
C SER A 14 7.05 6.98 4.37
N VAL A 15 7.68 6.45 3.31
CA VAL A 15 7.74 4.99 3.08
C VAL A 15 8.49 4.30 4.23
N ARG A 16 9.52 4.92 4.76
CA ARG A 16 10.26 4.39 5.92
C ARG A 16 9.35 4.22 7.13
N GLU A 17 8.51 5.20 7.41
CA GLU A 17 7.55 5.14 8.50
C GLU A 17 6.51 4.03 8.27
N LEU A 18 6.02 3.89 7.04
CA LEU A 18 5.10 2.81 6.69
C LEU A 18 5.76 1.44 6.91
N LYS A 19 7.00 1.26 6.49
CA LYS A 19 7.76 0.03 6.73
C LYS A 19 7.89 -0.26 8.21
N GLY A 20 8.12 0.76 9.03
CA GLY A 20 8.19 0.64 10.48
C GLY A 20 6.87 0.18 11.10
N TRP A 21 5.77 0.75 10.66
CA TRP A 21 4.43 0.35 11.13
C TRP A 21 4.12 -1.10 10.79
N VAL A 22 4.43 -1.51 9.56
CA VAL A 22 4.22 -2.89 9.14
C VAL A 22 5.07 -3.85 9.97
N ALA A 23 6.35 -3.53 10.16
CA ALA A 23 7.26 -4.35 10.96
C ALA A 23 6.76 -4.51 12.40
N GLU A 24 6.24 -3.44 12.99
CA GLU A 24 5.68 -3.47 14.35
C GLU A 24 4.46 -4.37 14.44
N ARG A 25 3.55 -4.29 13.48
CA ARG A 25 2.36 -5.13 13.44
C ARG A 25 2.71 -6.59 13.25
N ILE A 26 3.73 -6.89 12.44
CA ILE A 26 4.21 -8.26 12.25
C ILE A 26 4.79 -8.81 13.54
N ARG A 27 5.58 -8.04 14.27
CA ARG A 27 6.11 -8.45 15.58
C ARG A 27 4.98 -8.78 16.56
N THR A 28 3.97 -7.92 16.62
CA THR A 28 2.80 -8.13 17.47
C THR A 28 2.05 -9.41 17.09
N ALA A 29 1.84 -9.63 15.79
CA ALA A 29 1.16 -10.82 15.30
C ALA A 29 1.93 -12.10 15.68
N LYS A 30 3.25 -12.10 15.52
CA LYS A 30 4.11 -13.24 15.89
C LYS A 30 4.03 -13.55 17.37
N LYS A 31 4.04 -12.53 18.24
CA LYS A 31 3.89 -12.71 19.68
C LYS A 31 2.57 -13.36 20.07
N LYS A 32 1.52 -13.08 19.31
CA LYS A 32 0.18 -13.63 19.53
C LYS A 32 -0.04 -14.98 18.83
N GLY A 33 0.95 -15.49 18.12
CA GLY A 33 0.82 -16.73 17.36
C GLY A 33 -0.05 -16.61 16.12
N LEU A 34 -0.25 -15.39 15.62
CA LEU A 34 -1.05 -15.11 14.42
C LEU A 34 -0.19 -15.14 13.15
N PRO A 35 -0.79 -15.36 11.96
CA PRO A 35 -0.05 -15.30 10.72
C PRO A 35 0.63 -13.93 10.53
N PRO A 36 1.85 -13.89 9.96
CA PRO A 36 2.62 -12.66 9.83
C PRO A 36 2.16 -11.84 8.62
N HIS A 37 0.90 -11.43 8.59
CA HIS A 37 0.33 -10.58 7.56
C HIS A 37 0.07 -9.18 8.07
N HIS A 38 0.15 -8.21 7.19
CA HIS A 38 -0.28 -6.85 7.48
C HIS A 38 -1.77 -6.75 7.19
N ILE A 39 -2.57 -6.36 8.17
CA ILE A 39 -4.02 -6.25 8.04
C ILE A 39 -4.41 -4.78 8.16
N HIS A 40 -5.14 -4.28 7.17
CA HIS A 40 -5.71 -2.95 7.18
C HIS A 40 -7.23 -3.06 7.12
N ILE A 41 -7.93 -2.37 8.02
CA ILE A 41 -9.39 -2.46 8.12
C ILE A 41 -10.02 -1.25 7.44
N THR A 42 -11.00 -1.50 6.56
CA THR A 42 -11.78 -0.47 5.88
C THR A 42 -13.26 -0.66 6.14
N ARG A 43 -14.08 0.37 5.89
CA ARG A 43 -15.54 0.27 6.03
C ARG A 43 -16.18 -0.44 4.85
N MET A 44 -15.70 -0.15 3.64
CA MET A 44 -16.30 -0.71 2.43
C MET A 44 -15.54 -1.95 1.96
N THR A 45 -16.29 -2.99 1.61
CA THR A 45 -15.74 -4.20 1.02
C THR A 45 -15.73 -4.05 -0.49
N PRO A 46 -14.56 -4.24 -1.16
CA PRO A 46 -14.51 -4.26 -2.62
C PRO A 46 -15.37 -5.39 -3.17
N LYS A 47 -16.02 -5.16 -4.30
CA LYS A 47 -16.85 -6.19 -4.96
C LYS A 47 -16.02 -7.07 -5.89
N ARG A 48 -14.97 -6.53 -6.49
CA ARG A 48 -14.14 -7.23 -7.48
C ARG A 48 -12.98 -7.98 -6.82
N ILE A 49 -13.31 -8.83 -5.86
CA ILE A 49 -12.33 -9.51 -5.02
C ILE A 49 -11.41 -10.44 -5.83
N GLU A 50 -11.99 -11.23 -6.74
CA GLU A 50 -11.19 -12.19 -7.53
C GLU A 50 -10.13 -11.49 -8.38
N GLU A 51 -10.48 -10.36 -8.99
CA GLU A 51 -9.53 -9.58 -9.80
C GLU A 51 -8.44 -8.95 -8.94
N LEU A 52 -8.80 -8.50 -7.74
CA LEU A 52 -7.85 -7.91 -6.80
C LEU A 52 -6.87 -8.94 -6.26
N LEU A 53 -7.31 -10.16 -6.05
CA LEU A 53 -6.45 -11.23 -5.53
C LEU A 53 -5.64 -11.94 -6.61
N ASP A 54 -5.89 -11.61 -7.87
CA ASP A 54 -5.14 -12.14 -9.01
C ASP A 54 -3.89 -11.30 -9.29
N GLY A 55 -3.04 -11.15 -8.28
CA GLY A 55 -1.80 -10.39 -8.37
C GLY A 55 -1.94 -8.90 -8.04
N GLY A 56 -3.09 -8.47 -7.51
CA GLY A 56 -3.32 -7.07 -7.16
C GLY A 56 -2.61 -6.62 -5.90
N SER A 57 -2.38 -5.31 -5.80
CA SER A 57 -1.74 -4.66 -4.66
C SER A 57 -2.59 -3.51 -4.15
N LEU A 58 -2.38 -3.15 -2.88
CA LEU A 58 -2.89 -1.90 -2.32
C LEU A 58 -1.78 -0.85 -2.45
N TYR A 59 -2.05 0.20 -3.22
CA TYR A 59 -1.14 1.31 -3.40
C TYR A 59 -1.41 2.36 -2.33
N TRP A 60 -0.35 2.86 -1.70
CA TRP A 60 -0.44 3.83 -0.61
C TRP A 60 -0.06 5.22 -1.09
N VAL A 61 -0.93 6.19 -0.80
CA VAL A 61 -0.67 7.61 -1.03
C VAL A 61 -0.10 8.21 0.25
N ILE A 62 1.10 8.74 0.17
CA ILE A 62 1.82 9.35 1.29
C ILE A 62 2.19 10.78 0.89
N ARG A 63 1.73 11.76 1.67
CA ARG A 63 2.04 13.18 1.44
C ARG A 63 1.76 13.63 0.00
N GLY A 64 0.59 13.26 -0.51
CA GLY A 64 0.16 13.69 -1.83
C GLY A 64 0.80 12.95 -3.00
N GLU A 65 1.47 11.82 -2.74
CA GLU A 65 2.08 11.01 -3.79
C GLU A 65 1.83 9.52 -3.57
N ILE A 66 1.57 8.80 -4.66
CA ILE A 66 1.61 7.33 -4.61
C ILE A 66 3.08 6.96 -4.39
N ALA A 67 3.39 6.26 -3.30
CA ALA A 67 4.77 6.04 -2.90
C ALA A 67 5.14 4.58 -2.63
N ALA A 68 4.17 3.73 -2.38
CA ALA A 68 4.42 2.33 -2.03
C ALA A 68 3.23 1.44 -2.34
N ARG A 69 3.48 0.13 -2.39
CA ARG A 69 2.41 -0.85 -2.53
C ARG A 69 2.67 -2.08 -1.68
N GLU A 70 1.62 -2.79 -1.35
CA GLU A 70 1.68 -4.09 -0.69
C GLU A 70 0.79 -5.07 -1.44
N LYS A 71 1.29 -6.28 -1.71
CA LYS A 71 0.52 -7.29 -2.43
C LYS A 71 -0.60 -7.83 -1.54
N MET A 72 -1.82 -7.88 -2.08
CA MET A 72 -2.97 -8.41 -1.36
C MET A 72 -2.97 -9.95 -1.35
N VAL A 73 -3.29 -10.52 -0.20
CA VAL A 73 -3.35 -11.97 0.02
C VAL A 73 -4.79 -12.43 0.20
N ALA A 74 -5.61 -11.64 0.89
CA ALA A 74 -7.01 -11.97 1.15
C ALA A 74 -7.81 -10.70 1.37
N ILE A 75 -9.11 -10.80 1.14
CA ILE A 75 -10.06 -9.72 1.41
C ILE A 75 -11.21 -10.37 2.18
N GLU A 76 -11.37 -9.97 3.45
CA GLU A 76 -12.26 -10.65 4.38
C GLU A 76 -13.31 -9.71 4.95
N PRO A 77 -14.56 -9.78 4.45
CA PRO A 77 -15.65 -9.03 5.09
C PRO A 77 -15.93 -9.59 6.48
N PHE A 78 -16.25 -8.72 7.43
CA PHE A 78 -16.61 -9.12 8.79
C PHE A 78 -17.51 -8.06 9.41
N ARG A 79 -18.09 -8.39 10.56
CA ARG A 79 -18.80 -7.42 11.39
C ARG A 79 -18.01 -7.18 12.66
N ASP A 80 -17.89 -5.93 13.06
CA ASP A 80 -17.18 -5.56 14.28
C ASP A 80 -18.03 -5.82 15.53
N SER A 81 -17.51 -5.49 16.70
CA SER A 81 -18.21 -5.69 17.98
C SER A 81 -19.54 -4.96 18.09
N GLU A 82 -19.74 -3.92 17.28
CA GLU A 82 -20.99 -3.15 17.24
C GLU A 82 -21.92 -3.61 16.12
N GLY A 83 -21.58 -4.68 15.41
CA GLY A 83 -22.37 -5.23 14.33
C GLY A 83 -22.24 -4.48 13.01
N ILE A 84 -21.27 -3.55 12.90
CA ILE A 84 -21.05 -2.75 11.69
C ILE A 84 -20.20 -3.55 10.70
N GLY A 85 -20.62 -3.61 9.44
CA GLY A 85 -19.87 -4.26 8.38
C GLY A 85 -18.56 -3.56 8.10
N ARG A 86 -17.48 -4.34 8.03
CA ARG A 86 -16.12 -3.87 7.74
C ARG A 86 -15.39 -4.90 6.88
N CYS A 87 -14.22 -4.55 6.42
CA CYS A 87 -13.41 -5.42 5.59
C CYS A 87 -11.95 -5.41 6.04
N ARG A 88 -11.37 -6.62 6.18
CA ARG A 88 -9.93 -6.77 6.37
C ARG A 88 -9.26 -6.91 5.01
N LEU A 89 -8.35 -6.01 4.71
CA LEU A 89 -7.44 -6.15 3.58
C LEU A 89 -6.17 -6.79 4.14
N VAL A 90 -5.95 -8.05 3.78
CA VAL A 90 -4.81 -8.83 4.27
C VAL A 90 -3.72 -8.78 3.21
N MET A 91 -2.54 -8.32 3.60
CA MET A 91 -1.43 -8.07 2.69
C MET A 91 -0.16 -8.79 3.14
N GLN A 92 0.72 -9.07 2.18
CA GLN A 92 2.06 -9.54 2.51
C GLN A 92 2.79 -8.47 3.32
N PRO A 93 3.64 -8.86 4.29
CA PRO A 93 4.35 -7.91 5.15
C PRO A 93 5.56 -7.29 4.44
N LYS A 94 5.40 -6.96 3.19
CA LYS A 94 6.46 -6.39 2.36
C LYS A 94 5.97 -5.12 1.69
N VAL A 95 6.51 -3.99 2.14
CA VAL A 95 6.25 -2.69 1.53
C VAL A 95 7.20 -2.51 0.36
N ILE A 96 6.66 -2.34 -0.83
CA ILE A 96 7.42 -2.15 -2.06
C ILE A 96 7.33 -0.69 -2.46
N ALA A 97 8.47 0.00 -2.48
CA ALA A 97 8.53 1.39 -2.93
C ALA A 97 8.26 1.46 -4.43
N VAL A 98 7.47 2.46 -4.84
CA VAL A 98 7.17 2.70 -6.26
C VAL A 98 7.69 4.08 -6.66
N LEU A 99 7.81 4.30 -7.95
CA LEU A 99 8.20 5.61 -8.47
C LEU A 99 7.12 6.63 -8.08
N PRO A 100 7.45 7.68 -7.30
CA PRO A 100 6.44 8.61 -6.81
C PRO A 100 5.65 9.29 -7.92
N ARG A 101 4.34 9.38 -7.72
CA ARG A 101 3.43 10.06 -8.65
C ARG A 101 2.42 10.88 -7.84
N PRO A 102 2.22 12.17 -8.18
CA PRO A 102 1.24 12.99 -7.48
C PRO A 102 -0.15 12.37 -7.49
N MET A 103 -0.83 12.44 -6.37
CA MET A 103 -2.20 11.95 -6.23
C MET A 103 -2.94 12.82 -5.23
N ARG A 104 -4.11 13.33 -5.63
CA ARG A 104 -4.96 14.13 -4.77
C ARG A 104 -5.53 13.27 -3.62
N ALA A 105 -5.62 13.83 -2.43
CA ALA A 105 -6.21 13.14 -1.28
C ALA A 105 -7.69 12.80 -1.53
N PHE A 106 -8.13 11.66 -1.03
CA PHE A 106 -9.51 11.19 -1.11
C PHE A 106 -9.82 10.31 0.10
N GLN A 107 -11.09 10.05 0.35
CA GLN A 107 -11.51 9.18 1.46
C GLN A 107 -11.69 7.74 1.00
N GLY A 108 -11.36 6.80 1.90
CA GLY A 108 -11.52 5.37 1.64
C GLY A 108 -10.54 4.86 0.61
N TRP A 109 -10.89 3.75 -0.01
CA TRP A 109 -10.11 3.16 -1.09
C TRP A 109 -10.83 3.39 -2.43
N ARG A 110 -10.06 3.28 -3.52
CA ARG A 110 -10.60 3.30 -4.88
C ARG A 110 -9.97 2.16 -5.67
N TYR A 111 -10.68 1.68 -6.69
CA TYR A 111 -10.08 0.77 -7.67
C TYR A 111 -9.00 1.50 -8.46
N PHE A 112 -7.94 0.79 -8.79
CA PHE A 112 -6.80 1.34 -9.51
C PHE A 112 -6.40 0.35 -10.61
N ALA A 113 -6.48 0.78 -11.87
CA ALA A 113 -6.22 -0.09 -13.01
C ALA A 113 -4.74 -0.42 -13.15
N ASP A 114 -4.43 -1.63 -13.60
CA ASP A 114 -3.05 -2.10 -13.74
C ASP A 114 -2.22 -1.24 -14.70
N ASN A 115 -2.84 -0.69 -15.74
CA ASN A 115 -2.14 0.19 -16.68
C ASN A 115 -1.92 1.61 -16.16
N ASP A 116 -2.48 1.95 -15.00
CA ASP A 116 -2.32 3.28 -14.38
C ASP A 116 -1.30 3.28 -13.24
N VAL A 117 -0.83 2.12 -12.80
CA VAL A 117 0.06 2.05 -11.64
C VAL A 117 1.49 2.49 -12.00
N PRO A 118 2.16 3.20 -11.08
CA PRO A 118 3.58 3.52 -11.29
C PRO A 118 4.43 2.26 -11.15
N PRO A 119 5.56 2.19 -11.84
CA PRO A 119 6.47 1.05 -11.71
C PRO A 119 7.12 1.01 -10.33
N ASP A 120 7.54 -0.16 -9.91
CA ASP A 120 8.33 -0.30 -8.69
C ASP A 120 9.63 0.49 -8.84
N LEU A 121 10.05 1.14 -7.77
CA LEU A 121 11.25 1.95 -7.78
C LEU A 121 12.48 1.12 -8.17
N LYS A 122 12.55 -0.11 -7.68
CA LYS A 122 13.63 -1.04 -8.01
C LYS A 122 13.66 -1.38 -9.51
N SER A 123 12.49 -1.54 -10.13
CA SER A 123 12.38 -1.83 -11.57
C SER A 123 12.66 -0.60 -12.43
N ALA A 124 12.47 0.60 -11.88
CA ALA A 124 12.73 1.87 -12.54
C ALA A 124 14.14 2.39 -12.30
N GLY A 125 15.04 1.57 -11.72
CA GLY A 125 16.38 1.98 -11.31
C GLY A 125 17.20 2.66 -12.39
N ALA A 126 17.10 2.19 -13.64
CA ALA A 126 17.80 2.80 -14.77
C ALA A 126 17.32 4.22 -15.07
N GLY A 127 16.04 4.51 -14.82
CA GLY A 127 15.46 5.84 -15.00
C GLY A 127 15.79 6.82 -13.87
N ILE A 128 16.17 6.32 -12.70
CA ILE A 128 16.48 7.16 -11.54
C ILE A 128 17.67 8.08 -11.82
N ALA A 129 18.68 7.60 -12.54
CA ALA A 129 19.87 8.39 -12.89
C ALA A 129 19.52 9.58 -13.79
N GLU A 130 18.44 9.49 -14.55
CA GLU A 130 17.96 10.55 -15.44
C GLU A 130 16.97 11.50 -14.80
N MET A 131 16.58 11.24 -13.54
CA MET A 131 15.63 12.10 -12.83
C MET A 131 16.22 13.46 -12.53
N PRO A 132 15.38 14.53 -12.55
CA PRO A 132 15.81 15.83 -12.07
C PRO A 132 16.31 15.76 -10.62
N GLU A 133 17.32 16.57 -10.30
CA GLU A 133 17.94 16.56 -8.96
C GLU A 133 16.94 16.78 -7.82
N PRO A 134 15.94 17.71 -7.94
CA PRO A 134 14.97 17.85 -6.86
C PRO A 134 14.22 16.56 -6.54
N LEU A 135 13.85 15.78 -7.56
CA LEU A 135 13.15 14.52 -7.37
C LEU A 135 14.09 13.47 -6.75
N ARG A 136 15.34 13.40 -7.21
CA ARG A 136 16.32 12.48 -6.61
C ARG A 136 16.60 12.83 -5.15
N ARG A 137 16.67 14.12 -4.82
CA ARG A 137 16.84 14.59 -3.45
C ARG A 137 15.69 14.15 -2.57
N GLU A 138 14.46 14.31 -3.06
CA GLU A 138 13.27 13.87 -2.34
C GLU A 138 13.31 12.37 -2.07
N LEU A 139 13.68 11.57 -3.07
CA LEU A 139 13.81 10.11 -2.90
C LEU A 139 14.88 9.76 -1.87
N ARG A 140 16.00 10.48 -1.85
CA ARG A 140 17.05 10.28 -0.84
C ARG A 140 16.55 10.60 0.58
N GLU A 141 15.80 11.70 0.71
CA GLU A 141 15.22 12.09 2.01
C GLU A 141 14.23 11.05 2.52
N LEU A 142 13.54 10.38 1.60
CA LEU A 142 12.62 9.29 1.94
C LEU A 142 13.33 7.96 2.21
N GLY A 143 14.64 7.91 2.03
CA GLY A 143 15.39 6.68 2.21
C GLY A 143 15.23 5.67 1.09
N LEU A 144 14.83 6.13 -0.10
CA LEU A 144 14.56 5.28 -1.26
C LEU A 144 15.72 5.20 -2.25
N LEU A 145 16.76 6.03 -2.07
CA LEU A 145 17.99 6.00 -2.85
C LEU A 145 19.21 5.86 -1.95
#